data_c651e83d8206036f7c34a8115010a6d5
#
_entry.id   c651e83d8206036f7c34a8115010a6d5
#
_cell.length_a   1.000
_cell.length_b   1.000
_cell.length_c   1.000
_cell.angle_alpha   90.00
_cell.angle_beta   90.00
_cell.angle_gamma   90.00
#
_symmetry.space_group_name_H-M   'P 1'
#
loop_
_entity.id
_entity.type
_entity.pdbx_description
1 polymer ?
#
loop_
_entity_poly.entity_id
_entity_poly.type
_entity_poly.pdbx_seq_one_letter_code
_entity_poly.pdbx_strand_id
1 'polypeptide(L)'
;IVGVPTGLRDLDDKLGGLHQSDLIIIAGRPSMGKTSLATNIAFNAAQKLQENGKKSSVAFFSLEMSSEQLSTRIISEQARISSNDIRRGRISDEQFDKFLETSKNISELPLFIDETPAISIAAMSNRARRIKRQHGLDMIVVDYIQLMRGTTFNKDGRVQEISQITQGLKAIAKELGVPVVALSQLSRQVEQRDDHKPQLADLRESGSIEQDADVVMFVYREGYYLSRKEPREATVEHAEWQAKMNEVAHLAQIII
;
A
#
# COMPACT_ATOMS: atom_id res chain seq x y z
N ILE A 1 -3.92 -20.40 -8.05
CA ILE A 1 -3.89 -19.38 -6.97
C ILE A 1 -5.19 -19.53 -6.20
N VAL A 2 -5.08 -19.79 -4.90
CA VAL A 2 -6.22 -19.97 -3.99
C VAL A 2 -6.70 -18.66 -3.40
N GLY A 3 -5.76 -17.74 -3.12
CA GLY A 3 -6.05 -16.42 -2.56
C GLY A 3 -6.44 -15.38 -3.62
N VAL A 4 -6.66 -14.13 -3.17
CA VAL A 4 -6.89 -12.99 -4.06
C VAL A 4 -5.58 -12.66 -4.79
N PRO A 5 -5.54 -12.66 -6.13
CA PRO A 5 -4.33 -12.33 -6.86
C PRO A 5 -3.90 -10.88 -6.64
N THR A 6 -2.61 -10.65 -6.43
CA THR A 6 -2.05 -9.29 -6.35
C THR A 6 -1.86 -8.64 -7.72
N GLY A 7 -1.84 -9.46 -8.78
CA GLY A 7 -1.49 -9.03 -10.13
C GLY A 7 0.02 -8.96 -10.39
N LEU A 8 0.83 -9.24 -9.38
CA LEU A 8 2.30 -9.33 -9.48
C LEU A 8 2.69 -10.81 -9.47
N ARG A 9 3.16 -11.30 -10.62
CA ARG A 9 3.38 -12.74 -10.84
C ARG A 9 4.27 -13.38 -9.77
N ASP A 10 5.44 -12.84 -9.54
CA ASP A 10 6.41 -13.43 -8.61
C ASP A 10 5.88 -13.42 -7.15
N LEU A 11 5.13 -12.40 -6.80
CA LEU A 11 4.48 -12.30 -5.50
C LEU A 11 3.36 -13.34 -5.36
N ASP A 12 2.54 -13.49 -6.38
CA ASP A 12 1.46 -14.48 -6.42
C ASP A 12 2.00 -15.92 -6.42
N ASP A 13 3.10 -16.17 -7.12
CA ASP A 13 3.79 -17.46 -7.11
C ASP A 13 4.31 -17.80 -5.72
N LYS A 14 4.85 -16.81 -4.99
CA LYS A 14 5.39 -17.00 -3.65
C LYS A 14 4.31 -17.16 -2.59
N LEU A 15 3.25 -16.37 -2.64
CA LEU A 15 2.20 -16.34 -1.60
C LEU A 15 1.00 -17.23 -1.92
N GLY A 16 0.78 -17.59 -3.17
CA GLY A 16 -0.47 -18.22 -3.61
C GLY A 16 -1.64 -17.25 -3.65
N GLY A 17 -1.38 -15.96 -3.77
CA GLY A 17 -2.34 -14.87 -3.61
C GLY A 17 -2.48 -14.43 -2.15
N LEU A 18 -3.40 -13.51 -1.89
CA LEU A 18 -3.71 -13.04 -0.54
C LEU A 18 -4.86 -13.88 0.03
N HIS A 19 -4.60 -14.60 1.12
CA HIS A 19 -5.55 -15.57 1.66
C HIS A 19 -6.59 -14.92 2.56
N GLN A 20 -7.78 -15.50 2.56
CA GLN A 20 -8.88 -15.11 3.43
C GLN A 20 -8.45 -15.19 4.90
N SER A 21 -8.95 -14.24 5.69
CA SER A 21 -8.68 -14.13 7.13
C SER A 21 -7.25 -13.78 7.52
N ASP A 22 -6.37 -13.50 6.56
CA ASP A 22 -5.00 -13.09 6.82
C ASP A 22 -4.89 -11.56 6.98
N LEU A 23 -4.00 -11.17 7.89
CA LEU A 23 -3.51 -9.80 8.01
C LEU A 23 -2.13 -9.72 7.34
N ILE A 24 -2.07 -8.97 6.26
CA ILE A 24 -0.84 -8.76 5.48
C ILE A 24 -0.34 -7.34 5.74
N ILE A 25 0.87 -7.21 6.23
CA ILE A 25 1.51 -5.93 6.49
C ILE A 25 2.46 -5.59 5.35
N ILE A 26 2.32 -4.37 4.81
CA ILE A 26 3.30 -3.77 3.89
C ILE A 26 3.99 -2.64 4.64
N ALA A 27 5.26 -2.83 4.95
CA ALA A 27 6.03 -1.90 5.76
C ALA A 27 7.17 -1.26 4.96
N GLY A 28 7.50 -0.03 5.28
CA GLY A 28 8.60 0.69 4.67
C GLY A 28 8.71 2.11 5.19
N ARG A 29 9.87 2.71 4.94
CA ARG A 29 10.08 4.14 5.15
C ARG A 29 9.31 4.96 4.12
N PRO A 30 9.02 6.25 4.39
CA PRO A 30 8.43 7.14 3.39
C PRO A 30 9.20 7.12 2.08
N SER A 31 8.50 7.27 0.96
CA SER A 31 9.06 7.29 -0.41
C SER A 31 9.59 5.95 -0.93
N MET A 32 9.35 4.85 -0.23
CA MET A 32 9.72 3.51 -0.71
C MET A 32 8.71 2.89 -1.69
N GLY A 33 7.54 3.49 -1.86
CA GLY A 33 6.53 3.00 -2.81
C GLY A 33 5.45 2.10 -2.19
N LYS A 34 5.22 2.18 -0.88
CA LYS A 34 4.17 1.40 -0.19
C LYS A 34 2.79 1.66 -0.77
N THR A 35 2.40 2.92 -0.89
CA THR A 35 1.10 3.32 -1.42
C THR A 35 0.95 2.88 -2.87
N SER A 36 1.99 3.02 -3.70
CA SER A 36 1.98 2.54 -5.07
C SER A 36 1.76 1.03 -5.16
N LEU A 37 2.44 0.25 -4.33
CA LEU A 37 2.23 -1.20 -4.27
C LEU A 37 0.80 -1.54 -3.86
N ALA A 38 0.29 -0.91 -2.80
CA ALA A 38 -1.05 -1.15 -2.30
C ALA A 38 -2.14 -0.74 -3.29
N THR A 39 -1.98 0.37 -3.98
CA THR A 39 -2.94 0.81 -5.02
C THR A 39 -2.94 -0.12 -6.21
N ASN A 40 -1.78 -0.62 -6.64
CA ASN A 40 -1.70 -1.62 -7.71
C ASN A 40 -2.38 -2.94 -7.32
N ILE A 41 -2.17 -3.41 -6.10
CA ILE A 41 -2.83 -4.62 -5.60
C ILE A 41 -4.35 -4.44 -5.56
N ALA A 42 -4.82 -3.32 -5.02
CA ALA A 42 -6.26 -3.01 -4.94
C ALA A 42 -6.90 -2.88 -6.32
N PHE A 43 -6.26 -2.17 -7.23
CA PHE A 43 -6.71 -2.02 -8.61
C PHE A 43 -6.80 -3.37 -9.33
N ASN A 44 -5.74 -4.17 -9.26
CA ASN A 44 -5.68 -5.48 -9.91
C ASN A 44 -6.77 -6.43 -9.36
N ALA A 45 -7.00 -6.42 -8.05
CA ALA A 45 -8.06 -7.21 -7.44
C ALA A 45 -9.45 -6.77 -7.90
N ALA A 46 -9.72 -5.47 -7.93
CA ALA A 46 -10.99 -4.92 -8.39
C ALA A 46 -11.25 -5.20 -9.87
N GLN A 47 -10.22 -5.04 -10.70
CA GLN A 47 -10.29 -5.35 -12.13
C GLN A 47 -10.60 -6.84 -12.37
N LYS A 48 -9.98 -7.73 -11.61
CA LYS A 48 -10.23 -9.16 -11.70
C LYS A 48 -11.67 -9.54 -11.31
N LEU A 49 -12.22 -8.89 -10.29
CA LEU A 49 -13.63 -9.07 -9.92
C LEU A 49 -14.57 -8.64 -11.04
N GLN A 50 -14.31 -7.51 -11.66
CA GLN A 50 -15.10 -7.01 -12.79
C GLN A 50 -15.02 -7.95 -14.00
N GLU A 51 -13.83 -8.39 -14.38
CA GLU A 51 -13.61 -9.31 -15.50
C GLU A 51 -14.31 -10.65 -15.30
N ASN A 52 -14.31 -11.17 -14.08
CA ASN A 52 -14.96 -12.42 -13.72
C ASN A 52 -16.47 -12.29 -13.52
N GLY A 53 -17.03 -11.09 -13.59
CA GLY A 53 -18.43 -10.83 -13.33
C GLY A 53 -18.86 -11.14 -11.88
N LYS A 54 -17.92 -11.21 -10.95
CA LYS A 54 -18.20 -11.50 -9.55
C LYS A 54 -18.80 -10.28 -8.85
N LYS A 55 -19.94 -10.47 -8.22
CA LYS A 55 -20.59 -9.41 -7.42
C LYS A 55 -19.89 -9.28 -6.06
N SER A 56 -18.78 -8.59 -6.05
CA SER A 56 -17.97 -8.30 -4.86
C SER A 56 -17.19 -7.00 -5.05
N SER A 57 -16.42 -6.60 -4.05
CA SER A 57 -15.71 -5.32 -4.07
C SER A 57 -14.40 -5.38 -3.28
N VAL A 58 -13.59 -4.33 -3.45
CA VAL A 58 -12.40 -4.02 -2.67
C VAL A 58 -12.65 -2.71 -1.93
N ALA A 59 -12.37 -2.67 -0.63
CA ALA A 59 -12.45 -1.45 0.17
C ALA A 59 -11.05 -0.91 0.46
N PHE A 60 -10.83 0.35 0.15
CA PHE A 60 -9.57 1.05 0.40
C PHE A 60 -9.80 2.19 1.37
N PHE A 61 -9.26 2.06 2.58
CA PHE A 61 -9.29 3.11 3.60
C PHE A 61 -8.03 3.96 3.49
N SER A 62 -8.17 5.12 2.87
CA SER A 62 -7.07 6.07 2.67
C SER A 62 -7.13 7.15 3.74
N LEU A 63 -6.25 7.05 4.75
CA LEU A 63 -6.21 7.98 5.86
C LEU A 63 -5.27 9.17 5.60
N GLU A 64 -4.34 9.02 4.67
CA GLU A 64 -3.36 10.05 4.32
C GLU A 64 -3.81 10.88 3.11
N MET A 65 -4.30 10.22 2.07
CA MET A 65 -4.67 10.86 0.81
C MET A 65 -6.19 10.97 0.68
N SER A 66 -6.66 12.06 0.06
CA SER A 66 -8.07 12.16 -0.34
C SER A 66 -8.40 11.13 -1.44
N SER A 67 -9.68 10.83 -1.62
CA SER A 67 -10.12 9.94 -2.69
C SER A 67 -9.76 10.48 -4.07
N GLU A 68 -9.81 11.79 -4.25
CA GLU A 68 -9.37 12.46 -5.49
C GLU A 68 -7.87 12.26 -5.76
N GLN A 69 -7.03 12.48 -4.75
CA GLN A 69 -5.59 12.26 -4.86
C GLN A 69 -5.25 10.80 -5.18
N LEU A 70 -5.91 9.87 -4.50
CA LEU A 70 -5.71 8.45 -4.71
C LEU A 70 -6.16 8.01 -6.11
N SER A 71 -7.32 8.47 -6.56
CA SER A 71 -7.85 8.20 -7.89
C SER A 71 -6.91 8.75 -8.98
N THR A 72 -6.41 9.98 -8.82
CA THR A 72 -5.44 10.58 -9.74
C THR A 72 -4.16 9.75 -9.80
N ARG A 73 -3.67 9.24 -8.68
CA ARG A 73 -2.50 8.34 -8.65
C ARG A 73 -2.75 7.05 -9.44
N ILE A 74 -3.88 6.42 -9.22
CA ILE A 74 -4.26 5.18 -9.94
C ILE A 74 -4.38 5.45 -11.45
N ILE A 75 -5.03 6.54 -11.85
CA ILE A 75 -5.15 6.93 -13.26
C ILE A 75 -3.77 7.18 -13.87
N SER A 76 -2.91 7.90 -13.17
CA SER A 76 -1.54 8.19 -13.59
C SER A 76 -0.75 6.89 -13.86
N GLU A 77 -0.81 5.95 -12.92
CA GLU A 77 -0.13 4.66 -13.04
C GLU A 77 -0.68 3.84 -14.22
N GLN A 78 -1.99 3.75 -14.38
CA GLN A 78 -2.62 2.98 -15.44
C GLN A 78 -2.48 3.62 -16.82
N ALA A 79 -2.59 4.93 -16.93
CA ALA A 79 -2.43 5.67 -18.16
C ALA A 79 -0.96 5.91 -18.52
N ARG A 80 -0.02 5.64 -17.62
CA ARG A 80 1.41 5.93 -17.77
C ARG A 80 1.70 7.39 -18.06
N ILE A 81 1.00 8.26 -17.36
CA ILE A 81 1.18 9.72 -17.42
C ILE A 81 1.70 10.17 -16.05
N SER A 82 2.73 11.01 -16.03
CA SER A 82 3.28 11.53 -14.76
C SER A 82 2.22 12.28 -13.96
N SER A 83 2.05 11.95 -12.68
CA SER A 83 1.15 12.68 -11.77
C SER A 83 1.51 14.17 -11.68
N ASN A 84 2.80 14.49 -11.77
CA ASN A 84 3.29 15.85 -11.75
C ASN A 84 2.86 16.62 -13.00
N ASP A 85 2.92 15.99 -14.16
CA ASP A 85 2.47 16.60 -15.42
C ASP A 85 0.96 16.82 -15.44
N ILE A 86 0.19 15.86 -14.92
CA ILE A 86 -1.26 15.99 -14.73
C ILE A 86 -1.56 17.20 -13.84
N ARG A 87 -0.92 17.30 -12.70
CA ARG A 87 -1.15 18.37 -11.73
C ARG A 87 -0.75 19.75 -12.27
N ARG A 88 0.25 19.82 -13.14
CA ARG A 88 0.72 21.05 -13.76
C ARG A 88 -0.01 21.39 -15.06
N GLY A 89 -0.93 20.54 -15.51
CA GLY A 89 -1.61 20.71 -16.79
C GLY A 89 -0.69 20.59 -18.01
N ARG A 90 0.44 19.89 -17.87
CA ARG A 90 1.44 19.69 -18.92
C ARG A 90 1.25 18.35 -19.61
N ILE A 91 0.07 18.13 -20.15
CA ILE A 91 -0.26 16.91 -20.89
C ILE A 91 -0.70 17.27 -22.31
N SER A 92 -0.37 16.39 -23.26
CA SER A 92 -0.84 16.52 -24.64
C SER A 92 -2.33 16.18 -24.76
N ASP A 93 -2.94 16.53 -25.89
CA ASP A 93 -4.34 16.18 -26.15
C ASP A 93 -4.55 14.64 -26.14
N GLU A 94 -3.61 13.89 -26.70
CA GLU A 94 -3.64 12.42 -26.67
C GLU A 94 -3.56 11.88 -25.23
N GLN A 95 -2.69 12.43 -24.41
CA GLN A 95 -2.58 12.06 -22.98
C GLN A 95 -3.85 12.43 -22.23
N PHE A 96 -4.47 13.56 -22.53
CA PHE A 96 -5.73 13.96 -21.92
C PHE A 96 -6.87 13.00 -22.28
N ASP A 97 -6.98 12.60 -23.52
CA ASP A 97 -7.96 11.62 -23.96
C ASP A 97 -7.77 10.28 -23.27
N LYS A 98 -6.52 9.83 -23.15
CA LYS A 98 -6.16 8.61 -22.41
C LYS A 98 -6.48 8.72 -20.92
N PHE A 99 -6.24 9.89 -20.33
CA PHE A 99 -6.61 10.17 -18.94
C PHE A 99 -8.12 10.05 -18.72
N LEU A 100 -8.93 10.63 -19.59
CA LEU A 100 -10.39 10.57 -19.51
C LEU A 100 -10.91 9.12 -19.65
N GLU A 101 -10.40 8.38 -20.62
CA GLU A 101 -10.76 6.98 -20.84
C GLU A 101 -10.40 6.12 -19.61
N THR A 102 -9.19 6.26 -19.10
CA THR A 102 -8.72 5.56 -17.90
C THR A 102 -9.55 5.93 -16.67
N SER A 103 -9.87 7.21 -16.50
CA SER A 103 -10.72 7.69 -15.41
C SER A 103 -12.12 7.06 -15.45
N LYS A 104 -12.71 6.98 -16.63
CA LYS A 104 -14.01 6.31 -16.82
C LYS A 104 -13.94 4.84 -16.44
N ASN A 105 -12.93 4.12 -16.92
CA ASN A 105 -12.74 2.70 -16.63
C ASN A 105 -12.56 2.44 -15.13
N ILE A 106 -11.79 3.29 -14.45
CA ILE A 106 -11.57 3.18 -12.99
C ILE A 106 -12.83 3.47 -12.21
N SER A 107 -13.64 4.45 -12.63
CA SER A 107 -14.91 4.78 -11.96
C SER A 107 -15.93 3.63 -11.98
N GLU A 108 -15.81 2.72 -12.92
CA GLU A 108 -16.69 1.55 -13.07
C GLU A 108 -16.20 0.34 -12.26
N LEU A 109 -14.99 0.39 -11.70
CA LEU A 109 -14.44 -0.72 -10.91
C LEU A 109 -15.13 -0.84 -9.54
N PRO A 110 -15.28 -2.06 -9.04
CA PRO A 110 -15.81 -2.31 -7.70
C PRO A 110 -14.75 -2.01 -6.62
N LEU A 111 -14.29 -0.77 -6.57
CA LEU A 111 -13.30 -0.26 -5.63
C LEU A 111 -13.91 0.90 -4.86
N PHE A 112 -14.14 0.71 -3.55
CA PHE A 112 -14.63 1.74 -2.65
C PHE A 112 -13.47 2.39 -1.92
N ILE A 113 -13.39 3.71 -2.02
CA ILE A 113 -12.36 4.51 -1.33
C ILE A 113 -13.03 5.29 -0.20
N ASP A 114 -12.60 5.04 1.03
CA ASP A 114 -13.00 5.78 2.22
C ASP A 114 -11.84 6.68 2.66
N GLU A 115 -12.06 7.98 2.71
CA GLU A 115 -11.05 8.99 3.04
C GLU A 115 -11.21 9.59 4.44
N THR A 116 -11.97 8.93 5.32
CA THR A 116 -12.19 9.43 6.68
C THR A 116 -10.88 9.50 7.44
N PRO A 117 -10.40 10.70 7.82
CA PRO A 117 -9.16 10.83 8.57
C PRO A 117 -9.31 10.27 9.97
N ALA A 118 -8.23 9.70 10.51
CA ALA A 118 -8.18 9.18 11.87
C ALA A 118 -9.36 8.27 12.25
N ILE A 119 -9.81 7.45 11.29
CA ILE A 119 -10.88 6.49 11.53
C ILE A 119 -10.54 5.53 12.67
N SER A 120 -11.51 5.27 13.55
CA SER A 120 -11.34 4.25 14.59
C SER A 120 -11.49 2.85 14.02
N ILE A 121 -10.91 1.87 14.71
CA ILE A 121 -11.06 0.46 14.32
C ILE A 121 -12.53 0.01 14.36
N ALA A 122 -13.32 0.50 15.31
CA ALA A 122 -14.74 0.21 15.41
C ALA A 122 -15.53 0.78 14.22
N ALA A 123 -15.28 2.03 13.82
CA ALA A 123 -15.92 2.64 12.67
C ALA A 123 -15.57 1.95 11.37
N MET A 124 -14.29 1.58 11.19
CA MET A 124 -13.83 0.82 10.04
C MET A 124 -14.52 -0.54 9.95
N SER A 125 -14.61 -1.26 11.06
CA SER A 125 -15.30 -2.55 11.16
C SER A 125 -16.76 -2.44 10.72
N ASN A 126 -17.49 -1.43 11.20
CA ASN A 126 -18.87 -1.20 10.84
C ASN A 126 -19.06 -0.89 9.34
N ARG A 127 -18.18 -0.09 8.78
CA ARG A 127 -18.21 0.24 7.34
C ARG A 127 -17.89 -0.97 6.48
N ALA A 128 -16.88 -1.74 6.85
CA ALA A 128 -16.51 -2.97 6.14
C ALA A 128 -17.66 -4.00 6.15
N ARG A 129 -18.31 -4.20 7.27
CA ARG A 129 -19.52 -5.06 7.38
C ARG A 129 -20.64 -4.59 6.45
N ARG A 130 -20.87 -3.28 6.40
CA ARG A 130 -21.89 -2.69 5.51
C ARG A 130 -21.58 -2.94 4.05
N ILE A 131 -20.36 -2.68 3.63
CA ILE A 131 -19.91 -2.93 2.26
C ILE A 131 -20.09 -4.42 1.91
N LYS A 132 -19.69 -5.32 2.80
CA LYS A 132 -19.86 -6.76 2.58
C LYS A 132 -21.31 -7.17 2.39
N ARG A 133 -22.22 -6.64 3.19
CA ARG A 133 -23.65 -6.95 3.07
C ARG A 133 -24.27 -6.41 1.78
N GLN A 134 -23.91 -5.19 1.37
CA GLN A 134 -24.52 -4.49 0.25
C GLN A 134 -23.89 -4.88 -1.09
N HIS A 135 -22.58 -5.08 -1.14
CA HIS A 135 -21.81 -5.21 -2.38
C HIS A 135 -20.96 -6.49 -2.44
N GLY A 136 -20.80 -7.20 -1.33
CA GLY A 136 -19.76 -8.19 -1.18
C GLY A 136 -18.40 -7.53 -0.95
N LEU A 137 -17.46 -8.27 -0.40
CA LEU A 137 -16.13 -7.77 -0.06
C LEU A 137 -15.11 -8.90 -0.20
N ASP A 138 -14.05 -8.67 -0.99
CA ASP A 138 -12.98 -9.63 -1.24
C ASP A 138 -11.66 -9.22 -0.60
N MET A 139 -11.45 -7.93 -0.33
CA MET A 139 -10.21 -7.42 0.27
C MET A 139 -10.42 -6.06 0.91
N ILE A 140 -9.68 -5.80 1.97
CA ILE A 140 -9.57 -4.48 2.61
C ILE A 140 -8.11 -4.01 2.53
N VAL A 141 -7.91 -2.74 2.18
CA VAL A 141 -6.61 -2.06 2.23
C VAL A 141 -6.69 -0.87 3.18
N VAL A 142 -5.67 -0.70 4.01
CA VAL A 142 -5.57 0.41 4.99
C VAL A 142 -4.24 1.14 4.78
N ASP A 143 -4.29 2.42 4.46
CA ASP A 143 -3.09 3.25 4.23
C ASP A 143 -3.12 4.50 5.13
N TYR A 144 -2.40 4.53 6.19
CA TYR A 144 -1.59 3.54 6.89
C TYR A 144 -1.99 3.49 8.37
N ILE A 145 -1.65 2.41 9.08
CA ILE A 145 -2.22 2.10 10.40
C ILE A 145 -1.89 3.13 11.49
N GLN A 146 -0.74 3.81 11.41
CA GLN A 146 -0.36 4.83 12.39
C GLN A 146 -1.25 6.08 12.36
N LEU A 147 -2.08 6.25 11.33
CA LEU A 147 -3.07 7.32 11.25
C LEU A 147 -4.44 6.94 11.82
N MET A 148 -4.65 5.67 12.17
CA MET A 148 -5.87 5.20 12.81
C MET A 148 -5.91 5.57 14.30
N ARG A 149 -7.11 5.52 14.87
CA ARG A 149 -7.33 5.67 16.31
C ARG A 149 -7.75 4.35 16.94
N GLY A 150 -7.25 4.08 18.14
CA GLY A 150 -7.71 2.98 18.98
C GLY A 150 -9.08 3.29 19.59
N THR A 151 -9.69 2.29 20.22
CA THR A 151 -11.03 2.39 20.85
C THR A 151 -11.02 3.12 22.18
N THR A 152 -9.86 3.21 22.83
CA THR A 152 -9.70 3.88 24.13
C THR A 152 -8.58 4.89 24.08
N PHE A 153 -8.86 6.09 24.59
CA PHE A 153 -7.85 7.09 24.94
C PHE A 153 -7.09 6.56 26.18
N ASN A 154 -6.19 5.61 25.98
CA ASN A 154 -5.34 5.15 27.07
C ASN A 154 -4.12 6.06 27.20
N LYS A 155 -3.87 6.46 28.44
CA LYS A 155 -2.62 7.13 28.85
C LYS A 155 -1.36 6.25 28.66
N ASP A 156 -1.56 5.00 28.25
CA ASP A 156 -0.52 3.96 28.25
C ASP A 156 0.36 3.94 26.99
N GLY A 157 0.15 4.90 26.09
CA GLY A 157 1.09 5.14 25.04
C GLY A 157 0.72 4.56 23.66
N ARG A 158 1.45 5.03 22.68
CA ARG A 158 1.24 4.78 21.25
C ARG A 158 1.39 3.31 20.87
N VAL A 159 2.30 2.58 21.54
CA VAL A 159 2.55 1.17 21.27
C VAL A 159 1.31 0.32 21.55
N GLN A 160 0.62 0.58 22.66
CA GLN A 160 -0.61 -0.15 22.99
C GLN A 160 -1.75 0.20 22.04
N GLU A 161 -1.87 1.46 21.62
CA GLU A 161 -2.87 1.88 20.63
C GLU A 161 -2.66 1.16 19.30
N ILE A 162 -1.43 1.07 18.80
CA ILE A 162 -1.10 0.33 17.58
C ILE A 162 -1.40 -1.17 17.76
N SER A 163 -1.12 -1.74 18.92
CA SER A 163 -1.46 -3.14 19.21
C SER A 163 -2.96 -3.40 19.15
N GLN A 164 -3.78 -2.51 19.68
CA GLN A 164 -5.24 -2.59 19.58
C GLN A 164 -5.72 -2.51 18.13
N ILE A 165 -5.12 -1.63 17.34
CA ILE A 165 -5.44 -1.47 15.93
C ILE A 165 -5.12 -2.76 15.16
N THR A 166 -3.93 -3.32 15.32
CA THR A 166 -3.53 -4.56 14.60
C THR A 166 -4.35 -5.77 15.03
N GLN A 167 -4.67 -5.90 16.31
CA GLN A 167 -5.58 -6.94 16.80
C GLN A 167 -6.98 -6.77 16.20
N GLY A 168 -7.47 -5.54 16.14
CA GLY A 168 -8.75 -5.23 15.53
C GLY A 168 -8.80 -5.51 14.03
N LEU A 169 -7.73 -5.21 13.30
CA LEU A 169 -7.62 -5.53 11.87
C LEU A 169 -7.58 -7.04 11.63
N LYS A 170 -6.86 -7.79 12.46
CA LYS A 170 -6.88 -9.26 12.39
C LYS A 170 -8.28 -9.82 12.69
N ALA A 171 -8.97 -9.27 13.67
CA ALA A 171 -10.34 -9.65 13.98
C ALA A 171 -11.30 -9.39 12.81
N ILE A 172 -11.18 -8.24 12.13
CA ILE A 172 -11.96 -7.92 10.93
C ILE A 172 -11.68 -8.94 9.82
N ALA A 173 -10.42 -9.26 9.58
CA ALA A 173 -10.03 -10.25 8.57
C ALA A 173 -10.69 -11.61 8.83
N LYS A 174 -10.67 -12.07 10.07
CA LYS A 174 -11.31 -13.34 10.46
C LYS A 174 -12.84 -13.27 10.37
N GLU A 175 -13.44 -12.23 10.91
CA GLU A 175 -14.91 -12.09 10.93
C GLU A 175 -15.50 -12.03 9.52
N LEU A 176 -14.88 -11.25 8.64
CA LEU A 176 -15.37 -11.05 7.27
C LEU A 176 -14.83 -12.09 6.29
N GLY A 177 -13.86 -12.90 6.70
CA GLY A 177 -13.25 -13.90 5.83
C GLY A 177 -12.54 -13.30 4.62
N VAL A 178 -11.85 -12.17 4.81
CA VAL A 178 -11.15 -11.46 3.73
C VAL A 178 -9.71 -11.14 4.13
N PRO A 179 -8.78 -11.07 3.17
CA PRO A 179 -7.46 -10.52 3.46
C PRO A 179 -7.55 -9.02 3.79
N VAL A 180 -6.83 -8.61 4.82
CA VAL A 180 -6.62 -7.20 5.17
C VAL A 180 -5.17 -6.85 4.90
N VAL A 181 -4.95 -5.94 3.97
CA VAL A 181 -3.64 -5.39 3.63
C VAL A 181 -3.48 -4.06 4.33
N ALA A 182 -2.60 -3.98 5.32
CA ALA A 182 -2.39 -2.79 6.11
C ALA A 182 -0.95 -2.26 5.92
N LEU A 183 -0.84 -0.98 5.58
CA LEU A 183 0.45 -0.33 5.44
C LEU A 183 0.94 0.16 6.79
N SER A 184 2.24 0.03 7.02
CA SER A 184 2.90 0.49 8.23
C SER A 184 4.17 1.27 7.90
N GLN A 185 4.39 2.37 8.61
CA GLN A 185 5.67 3.06 8.57
C GLN A 185 6.68 2.33 9.46
N LEU A 186 7.94 2.34 9.05
CA LEU A 186 9.06 1.88 9.86
C LEU A 186 9.68 3.03 10.64
N SER A 187 10.32 2.67 11.77
CA SER A 187 11.13 3.60 12.56
C SER A 187 12.27 4.21 11.75
N ARG A 188 12.63 5.45 12.06
CA ARG A 188 13.79 6.14 11.47
C ARG A 188 15.12 5.45 11.80
N GLN A 189 15.15 4.57 12.78
CA GLN A 189 16.36 3.81 13.15
C GLN A 189 16.91 2.99 11.99
N VAL A 190 16.07 2.54 11.07
CA VAL A 190 16.51 1.86 9.83
C VAL A 190 17.52 2.71 9.05
N GLU A 191 17.34 4.03 9.03
CA GLU A 191 18.20 4.96 8.30
C GLU A 191 19.55 5.21 8.97
N GLN A 192 19.71 4.78 10.21
CA GLN A 192 20.96 4.92 10.97
C GLN A 192 21.91 3.74 10.77
N ARG A 193 21.43 2.65 10.18
CA ARG A 193 22.26 1.48 9.86
C ARG A 193 22.96 1.66 8.52
N ASP A 194 24.12 1.01 8.37
CA ASP A 194 24.83 0.97 7.09
C ASP A 194 24.02 0.20 6.03
N ASP A 195 23.41 -0.91 6.44
CA ASP A 195 22.44 -1.64 5.64
C ASP A 195 21.02 -1.13 5.94
N HIS A 196 20.44 -0.41 4.99
CA HIS A 196 19.11 0.16 5.08
C HIS A 196 17.98 -0.83 4.76
N LYS A 197 18.30 -2.10 4.50
CA LYS A 197 17.27 -3.12 4.25
C LYS A 197 16.44 -3.37 5.49
N PRO A 198 15.10 -3.27 5.39
CA PRO A 198 14.21 -3.50 6.52
C PRO A 198 14.27 -4.94 7.02
N GLN A 199 14.04 -5.09 8.33
CA GLN A 199 13.97 -6.36 9.03
C GLN A 199 12.77 -6.37 9.97
N LEU A 200 12.32 -7.55 10.39
CA LEU A 200 11.22 -7.68 11.36
C LEU A 200 11.48 -6.92 12.66
N ALA A 201 12.73 -6.85 13.10
CA ALA A 201 13.10 -6.07 14.28
C ALA A 201 12.73 -4.58 14.17
N ASP A 202 12.64 -4.04 12.97
CA ASP A 202 12.28 -2.64 12.72
C ASP A 202 10.80 -2.36 12.99
N LEU A 203 9.96 -3.40 13.15
CA LEU A 203 8.57 -3.30 13.57
C LEU A 203 8.36 -3.34 15.09
N ARG A 204 9.40 -3.63 15.89
CA ARG A 204 9.26 -3.84 17.36
C ARG A 204 8.73 -2.63 18.08
N GLU A 205 9.06 -1.43 17.66
CA GLU A 205 8.55 -0.19 18.25
C GLU A 205 7.09 0.10 17.89
N SER A 206 6.53 -0.65 16.96
CA SER A 206 5.15 -0.52 16.50
C SER A 206 4.20 -1.50 17.21
N GLY A 207 4.55 -1.99 18.39
CA GLY A 207 3.70 -2.86 19.20
C GLY A 207 3.68 -4.31 18.70
N SER A 208 2.48 -4.89 18.61
CA SER A 208 2.28 -6.30 18.27
C SER A 208 2.09 -6.58 16.78
N ILE A 209 2.52 -5.69 15.89
CA ILE A 209 2.33 -5.86 14.44
C ILE A 209 2.89 -7.21 13.97
N GLU A 210 4.12 -7.52 14.37
CA GLU A 210 4.78 -8.77 14.01
C GLU A 210 4.03 -10.01 14.53
N GLN A 211 3.39 -9.89 15.71
CA GLN A 211 2.66 -11.01 16.33
C GLN A 211 1.30 -11.24 15.67
N ASP A 212 0.62 -10.18 15.24
CA ASP A 212 -0.73 -10.27 14.68
C ASP A 212 -0.73 -10.52 13.16
N ALA A 213 0.36 -10.18 12.47
CA ALA A 213 0.49 -10.34 11.04
C ALA A 213 0.73 -11.80 10.64
N ASP A 214 0.04 -12.24 9.61
CA ASP A 214 0.28 -13.54 8.96
C ASP A 214 1.40 -13.44 7.92
N VAL A 215 1.49 -12.29 7.25
CA VAL A 215 2.52 -12.00 6.27
C VAL A 215 3.03 -10.58 6.49
N VAL A 216 4.34 -10.41 6.46
CA VAL A 216 5.00 -9.10 6.47
C VAL A 216 5.82 -8.94 5.20
N MET A 217 5.54 -7.88 4.46
CA MET A 217 6.28 -7.50 3.27
C MET A 217 6.94 -6.14 3.50
N PHE A 218 8.22 -6.05 3.18
CA PHE A 218 8.96 -4.78 3.22
C PHE A 218 9.17 -4.27 1.80
N VAL A 219 8.93 -2.98 1.60
CA VAL A 219 9.25 -2.30 0.34
C VAL A 219 10.54 -1.52 0.51
N TYR A 220 11.52 -1.81 -0.33
CA TYR A 220 12.84 -1.22 -0.28
C TYR A 220 13.29 -0.74 -1.65
N ARG A 221 13.81 0.48 -1.72
CA ARG A 221 14.37 1.07 -2.93
C ARG A 221 15.81 1.48 -2.67
N GLU A 222 16.75 0.70 -3.17
CA GLU A 222 18.18 1.00 -3.08
C GLU A 222 18.52 2.34 -3.76
N GLY A 223 17.90 2.62 -4.90
CA GLY A 223 18.08 3.87 -5.64
C GLY A 223 17.77 5.13 -4.83
N TYR A 224 16.82 5.05 -3.90
CA TYR A 224 16.50 6.18 -3.01
C TYR A 224 17.68 6.56 -2.11
N TYR A 225 18.34 5.57 -1.49
CA TYR A 225 19.51 5.81 -0.64
C TYR A 225 20.74 6.16 -1.46
N LEU A 226 20.93 5.50 -2.59
CA LEU A 226 22.05 5.74 -3.49
C LEU A 226 22.03 7.16 -4.07
N SER A 227 20.85 7.71 -4.39
CA SER A 227 20.72 9.07 -4.90
C SER A 227 21.22 10.14 -3.93
N ARG A 228 21.23 9.85 -2.64
CA ARG A 228 21.71 10.76 -1.58
C ARG A 228 23.23 10.69 -1.36
N LYS A 229 23.92 9.78 -2.02
CA LYS A 229 25.37 9.55 -1.90
C LYS A 229 26.11 9.87 -3.20
N GLU A 230 25.59 10.80 -3.98
CA GLU A 230 26.19 11.19 -5.25
C GLU A 230 27.59 11.80 -5.03
N PRO A 231 28.67 11.20 -5.60
CA PRO A 231 30.00 11.77 -5.55
C PRO A 231 30.12 13.02 -6.43
N ARG A 232 31.26 13.72 -6.33
CA ARG A 232 31.54 14.86 -7.20
C ARG A 232 31.58 14.46 -8.65
N GLU A 233 30.99 15.28 -9.50
CA GLU A 233 31.01 15.08 -10.94
C GLU A 233 32.47 14.96 -11.48
N ALA A 234 32.62 14.25 -12.58
CA ALA A 234 33.90 14.01 -13.25
C ALA A 234 34.94 13.24 -12.43
N THR A 235 34.53 12.41 -11.47
CA THR A 235 35.38 11.47 -10.73
C THR A 235 35.10 10.02 -11.16
N VAL A 236 36.03 9.11 -10.87
CA VAL A 236 35.83 7.67 -11.10
C VAL A 236 34.69 7.15 -10.23
N GLU A 237 34.62 7.62 -9.00
CA GLU A 237 33.56 7.28 -8.04
C GLU A 237 32.17 7.70 -8.56
N HIS A 238 32.08 8.86 -9.25
CA HIS A 238 30.84 9.30 -9.87
C HIS A 238 30.42 8.38 -11.02
N ALA A 239 31.35 7.94 -11.85
CA ALA A 239 31.07 7.01 -12.94
C ALA A 239 30.55 5.65 -12.41
N GLU A 240 31.17 5.13 -11.37
CA GLU A 240 30.75 3.89 -10.70
C GLU A 240 29.36 4.07 -10.05
N TRP A 241 29.12 5.20 -9.38
CA TRP A 241 27.82 5.54 -8.82
C TRP A 241 26.74 5.65 -9.89
N GLN A 242 27.04 6.31 -11.02
CA GLN A 242 26.09 6.47 -12.12
C GLN A 242 25.71 5.11 -12.73
N ALA A 243 26.68 4.21 -12.90
CA ALA A 243 26.43 2.86 -13.41
C ALA A 243 25.50 2.09 -12.46
N LYS A 244 25.73 2.17 -11.16
CA LYS A 244 24.90 1.51 -10.15
C LYS A 244 23.49 2.14 -10.08
N MET A 245 23.38 3.48 -10.15
CA MET A 245 22.09 4.18 -10.23
C MET A 245 21.26 3.73 -11.44
N ASN A 246 21.89 3.58 -12.61
CA ASN A 246 21.20 3.12 -13.82
C ASN A 246 20.58 1.73 -13.64
N GLU A 247 21.21 0.86 -12.85
CA GLU A 247 20.69 -0.48 -12.55
C GLU A 247 19.49 -0.44 -11.58
N VAL A 248 19.48 0.45 -10.59
CA VAL A 248 18.52 0.40 -9.47
C VAL A 248 17.51 1.54 -9.42
N ALA A 249 17.66 2.57 -10.26
CA ALA A 249 16.83 3.79 -10.20
C ALA A 249 15.31 3.53 -10.27
N HIS A 250 14.91 2.52 -11.04
CA HIS A 250 13.51 2.16 -11.26
C HIS A 250 13.11 0.85 -10.58
N LEU A 251 13.97 0.31 -9.71
CA LEU A 251 13.70 -0.95 -9.02
C LEU A 251 13.22 -0.70 -7.59
N ALA A 252 12.22 -1.48 -7.20
CA ALA A 252 11.80 -1.65 -5.82
C ALA A 252 11.83 -3.15 -5.47
N GLN A 253 12.34 -3.48 -4.29
CA GLN A 253 12.35 -4.85 -3.79
C GLN A 253 11.21 -5.06 -2.80
N ILE A 254 10.54 -6.20 -2.92
CA ILE A 254 9.57 -6.68 -1.94
C ILE A 254 10.24 -7.83 -1.18
N ILE A 255 10.50 -7.61 0.10
CA ILE A 255 11.13 -8.59 1.00
C ILE A 255 10.04 -9.19 1.87
N ILE A 256 9.91 -10.52 1.87
CA ILE A 256 8.86 -11.27 2.58
C ILE A 256 9.50 -12.10 3.70
#